data_c97100e14aae2b35025bee17903b40e8
#
_entry.id   c97100e14aae2b35025bee17903b40e8
#
_cell.length_a   1.000
_cell.length_b   1.000
_cell.length_c   1.000
_cell.angle_alpha   90.00
_cell.angle_beta   90.00
_cell.angle_gamma   90.00
#
_symmetry.space_group_name_H-M   'P 1'
#
loop_
_entity.id
_entity.type
_entity.pdbx_description
1 polymer ?
#
loop_
_entity_poly.entity_id
_entity_poly.type
_entity_poly.pdbx_seq_one_letter_code
_entity_poly.pdbx_strand_id
1 'polypeptide(L)'
;MSQARFLKVFIRQPKVNASITPSSKRAAKGMVRDLDLSAMKFVVELGPGTGVFTDILAKRLPSDCKVLLIELEEEFIAPLEDKYDQRFEVINGSACSLKDLLREREINHVDLVISGLPYTLPEEVKKPLFSTLLELTGKGTCMRWFTYFPFLMKRHYKQFPHKKASFVGWNMPPMWIYSVN
;
A
#
# COMPACT_ATOMS: atom_id res chain seq x y z
N MET A 1 18.30 -6.17 -18.51
CA MET A 1 17.19 -5.20 -18.35
C MET A 1 17.25 -4.69 -16.93
N SER A 2 17.36 -3.37 -16.70
CA SER A 2 17.47 -2.82 -15.35
C SER A 2 16.15 -3.06 -14.59
N GLN A 3 16.26 -3.36 -13.29
CA GLN A 3 15.10 -3.57 -12.39
C GLN A 3 14.14 -2.38 -12.38
N ALA A 4 14.67 -1.16 -12.56
CA ALA A 4 13.88 0.06 -12.73
C ALA A 4 12.98 0.02 -13.98
N ARG A 5 13.38 -0.68 -15.03
CA ARG A 5 12.58 -0.83 -16.26
C ARG A 5 11.42 -1.84 -16.06
N PHE A 6 11.64 -2.84 -15.21
CA PHE A 6 10.60 -3.81 -14.82
C PHE A 6 9.55 -3.16 -13.92
N LEU A 7 9.98 -2.31 -12.99
CA LEU A 7 9.11 -1.52 -12.14
C LEU A 7 8.22 -0.58 -12.98
N LYS A 8 8.84 0.16 -13.93
CA LYS A 8 8.11 1.02 -14.88
C LYS A 8 7.10 0.27 -15.74
N VAL A 9 7.39 -0.97 -16.16
CA VAL A 9 6.45 -1.78 -16.97
C VAL A 9 5.28 -2.27 -16.13
N PHE A 10 5.49 -2.57 -14.84
CA PHE A 10 4.43 -3.03 -13.95
C PHE A 10 3.53 -1.88 -13.50
N ILE A 11 4.10 -0.69 -13.29
CA ILE A 11 3.37 0.55 -12.95
C ILE A 11 2.76 1.16 -14.22
N ARG A 12 3.43 1.06 -15.37
CA ARG A 12 3.01 1.61 -16.68
C ARG A 12 2.00 0.76 -17.45
N GLN A 13 1.16 -0.03 -16.81
CA GLN A 13 -0.09 -0.47 -17.46
C GLN A 13 -1.29 0.37 -16.94
N PRO A 14 -1.29 1.71 -17.15
CA PRO A 14 -2.40 2.57 -16.73
C PRO A 14 -3.70 2.22 -17.47
N LYS A 15 -3.63 1.64 -18.66
CA LYS A 15 -4.80 1.21 -19.42
C LYS A 15 -5.53 0.01 -18.82
N VAL A 16 -4.86 -0.79 -17.98
CA VAL A 16 -5.51 -1.88 -17.23
C VAL A 16 -6.04 -1.38 -15.88
N ASN A 17 -5.44 -0.32 -15.33
CA ASN A 17 -5.78 0.22 -14.00
C ASN A 17 -6.72 1.46 -14.06
N ALA A 18 -6.82 2.15 -15.20
CA ALA A 18 -7.57 3.39 -15.33
C ALA A 18 -9.10 3.22 -15.38
N SER A 19 -9.60 2.00 -15.51
CA SER A 19 -11.02 1.72 -15.34
C SER A 19 -11.26 1.22 -13.93
N ILE A 20 -12.23 1.79 -13.22
CA ILE A 20 -12.79 1.21 -12.00
C ILE A 20 -13.49 -0.09 -12.42
N THR A 21 -12.69 -1.13 -12.71
CA THR A 21 -13.22 -2.42 -13.12
C THR A 21 -13.82 -3.14 -11.90
N PRO A 22 -14.76 -4.05 -12.08
CA PRO A 22 -15.25 -4.92 -11.00
C PRO A 22 -14.12 -5.65 -10.27
N SER A 23 -13.01 -5.97 -10.98
CA SER A 23 -11.81 -6.58 -10.41
C SER A 23 -11.11 -5.67 -9.40
N SER A 24 -10.88 -4.38 -9.72
CA SER A 24 -10.23 -3.44 -8.82
C SER A 24 -11.06 -3.19 -7.54
N LYS A 25 -12.40 -3.12 -7.65
CA LYS A 25 -13.29 -3.01 -6.48
C LYS A 25 -13.23 -4.25 -5.57
N ARG A 26 -13.13 -5.44 -6.16
CA ARG A 26 -12.97 -6.70 -5.40
C ARG A 26 -11.61 -6.76 -4.71
N ALA A 27 -10.55 -6.35 -5.40
CA ALA A 27 -9.22 -6.24 -4.84
C ALA A 27 -9.19 -5.28 -3.63
N ALA A 28 -9.77 -4.08 -3.77
CA ALA A 28 -9.87 -3.10 -2.69
C ALA A 28 -10.65 -3.65 -1.48
N LYS A 29 -11.80 -4.28 -1.70
CA LYS A 29 -12.57 -4.93 -0.64
C LYS A 29 -11.79 -6.06 0.02
N GLY A 30 -11.05 -6.86 -0.76
CA GLY A 30 -10.19 -7.92 -0.24
C GLY A 30 -9.08 -7.38 0.65
N MET A 31 -8.48 -6.22 0.28
CA MET A 31 -7.40 -5.60 1.01
C MET A 31 -7.79 -5.16 2.44
N VAL A 32 -9.03 -4.76 2.63
CA VAL A 32 -9.56 -4.32 3.94
C VAL A 32 -10.54 -5.32 4.57
N ARG A 33 -10.63 -6.55 4.02
CA ARG A 33 -11.47 -7.59 4.59
C ARG A 33 -11.02 -7.91 6.02
N ASP A 34 -11.99 -8.09 6.90
CA ASP A 34 -11.78 -8.46 8.31
C ASP A 34 -10.94 -7.44 9.11
N LEU A 35 -10.84 -6.20 8.61
CA LEU A 35 -10.28 -5.09 9.37
C LEU A 35 -11.42 -4.23 9.94
N ASP A 36 -11.32 -3.96 11.24
CA ASP A 36 -12.09 -2.89 11.85
C ASP A 36 -11.37 -1.56 11.58
N LEU A 37 -11.92 -0.78 10.67
CA LEU A 37 -11.38 0.54 10.31
C LEU A 37 -11.97 1.67 11.18
N SER A 38 -12.99 1.39 12.00
CA SER A 38 -13.79 2.42 12.69
C SER A 38 -13.04 3.17 13.80
N ALA A 39 -12.00 2.54 14.35
CA ALA A 39 -11.18 3.12 15.43
C ALA A 39 -9.82 3.65 14.96
N MET A 40 -9.49 3.51 13.66
CA MET A 40 -8.19 3.92 13.14
C MET A 40 -8.03 5.44 13.11
N LYS A 41 -6.86 5.92 13.47
CA LYS A 41 -6.50 7.34 13.53
C LYS A 41 -5.44 7.74 12.52
N PHE A 42 -4.52 6.82 12.20
CA PHE A 42 -3.47 7.09 11.23
C PHE A 42 -3.18 5.88 10.35
N VAL A 43 -3.32 6.07 9.04
CA VAL A 43 -3.12 5.02 8.02
C VAL A 43 -2.06 5.47 7.03
N VAL A 44 -1.23 4.55 6.57
CA VAL A 44 -0.25 4.79 5.50
C VAL A 44 -0.59 3.91 4.31
N GLU A 45 -0.58 4.47 3.12
CA GLU A 45 -0.65 3.73 1.86
C GLU A 45 0.63 3.98 1.05
N LEU A 46 1.32 2.90 0.70
CA LEU A 46 2.55 2.91 -0.08
C LEU A 46 2.24 2.52 -1.53
N GLY A 47 2.47 3.43 -2.46
CA GLY A 47 2.19 3.26 -3.88
C GLY A 47 0.69 3.20 -4.19
N PRO A 48 -0.09 4.26 -3.89
CA PRO A 48 -1.52 4.33 -4.19
C PRO A 48 -1.83 4.26 -5.69
N GLY A 49 -0.92 4.73 -6.55
CA GLY A 49 -1.14 4.79 -8.00
C GLY A 49 -2.41 5.56 -8.34
N THR A 50 -3.37 4.90 -8.99
CA THR A 50 -4.67 5.49 -9.34
C THR A 50 -5.68 5.58 -8.18
N GLY A 51 -5.28 5.18 -6.96
CA GLY A 51 -6.09 5.28 -5.75
C GLY A 51 -7.13 4.16 -5.56
N VAL A 52 -6.89 2.97 -6.10
CA VAL A 52 -7.83 1.84 -6.01
C VAL A 52 -8.10 1.41 -4.55
N PHE A 53 -7.06 1.34 -3.73
CA PHE A 53 -7.21 1.03 -2.30
C PHE A 53 -7.59 2.29 -1.51
N THR A 54 -7.07 3.45 -1.89
CA THR A 54 -7.45 4.74 -1.33
C THR A 54 -8.95 4.98 -1.39
N ASP A 55 -9.64 4.59 -2.48
CA ASP A 55 -11.09 4.70 -2.63
C ASP A 55 -11.88 3.94 -1.56
N ILE A 56 -11.42 2.80 -1.12
CA ILE A 56 -12.10 2.05 -0.05
C ILE A 56 -11.77 2.62 1.32
N LEU A 57 -10.53 3.12 1.51
CA LEU A 57 -10.13 3.82 2.73
C LEU A 57 -10.96 5.09 2.93
N ALA A 58 -11.08 5.93 1.90
CA ALA A 58 -11.87 7.16 1.93
C ALA A 58 -13.33 6.95 2.37
N LYS A 59 -13.90 5.79 1.99
CA LYS A 59 -15.30 5.43 2.29
C LYS A 59 -15.50 4.80 3.67
N ARG A 60 -14.47 4.20 4.25
CA ARG A 60 -14.62 3.37 5.44
C ARG A 60 -13.90 3.87 6.67
N LEU A 61 -12.89 4.73 6.50
CA LEU A 61 -12.17 5.34 7.60
C LEU A 61 -13.00 6.44 8.25
N PRO A 62 -12.87 6.65 9.58
CA PRO A 62 -13.47 7.78 10.28
C PRO A 62 -13.08 9.13 9.67
N SER A 63 -13.92 10.14 9.87
CA SER A 63 -13.68 11.49 9.36
C SER A 63 -12.47 12.19 10.02
N ASP A 64 -12.03 11.73 11.17
CA ASP A 64 -10.87 12.22 11.91
C ASP A 64 -9.60 11.37 11.68
N CYS A 65 -9.69 10.28 10.91
CA CYS A 65 -8.53 9.47 10.54
C CYS A 65 -7.68 10.20 9.49
N LYS A 66 -6.39 10.31 9.73
CA LYS A 66 -5.41 10.85 8.77
C LYS A 66 -4.81 9.74 7.93
N VAL A 67 -4.56 10.02 6.66
CA VAL A 67 -4.01 9.05 5.72
C VAL A 67 -2.80 9.67 5.00
N LEU A 68 -1.65 9.02 5.10
CA LEU A 68 -0.45 9.41 4.37
C LEU A 68 -0.29 8.51 3.13
N LEU A 69 -0.34 9.13 1.96
CA LEU A 69 -0.13 8.49 0.67
C LEU A 69 1.29 8.78 0.18
N ILE A 70 2.11 7.76 -0.03
CA ILE A 70 3.49 7.93 -0.55
C ILE A 70 3.55 7.33 -1.94
N GLU A 71 3.71 8.19 -2.95
CA GLU A 71 3.74 7.82 -4.37
C GLU A 71 5.01 8.35 -5.04
N LEU A 72 5.66 7.48 -5.82
CA LEU A 72 6.91 7.82 -6.49
C LEU A 72 6.68 8.49 -7.85
N GLU A 73 5.64 8.08 -8.56
CA GLU A 73 5.36 8.56 -9.91
C GLU A 73 4.57 9.87 -9.85
N GLU A 74 5.19 10.95 -10.30
CA GLU A 74 4.65 12.31 -10.26
C GLU A 74 3.28 12.45 -10.97
N GLU A 75 3.06 11.66 -12.02
CA GLU A 75 1.80 11.67 -12.79
C GLU A 75 0.56 11.32 -11.97
N PHE A 76 0.71 10.65 -10.81
CA PHE A 76 -0.41 10.31 -9.92
C PHE A 76 -0.65 11.33 -8.81
N ILE A 77 0.26 12.28 -8.56
CA ILE A 77 0.18 13.19 -7.41
C ILE A 77 -1.05 14.10 -7.54
N ALA A 78 -1.08 14.96 -8.56
CA ALA A 78 -2.20 15.89 -8.75
C ALA A 78 -3.57 15.19 -8.84
N PRO A 79 -3.73 14.05 -9.57
CA PRO A 79 -4.98 13.30 -9.55
C PRO A 79 -5.40 12.77 -8.18
N LEU A 80 -4.44 12.42 -7.30
CA LEU A 80 -4.75 11.98 -5.93
C LEU A 80 -5.15 13.17 -5.04
N GLU A 81 -4.42 14.28 -5.12
CA GLU A 81 -4.73 15.52 -4.39
C GLU A 81 -6.10 16.07 -4.75
N ASP A 82 -6.44 16.10 -6.03
CA ASP A 82 -7.75 16.56 -6.52
C ASP A 82 -8.91 15.65 -6.10
N LYS A 83 -8.63 14.35 -5.89
CA LYS A 83 -9.68 13.34 -5.67
C LYS A 83 -10.08 13.19 -4.22
N TYR A 84 -9.16 13.40 -3.28
CA TYR A 84 -9.39 13.10 -1.86
C TYR A 84 -9.41 14.37 -1.02
N ASP A 85 -10.12 14.32 0.11
CA ASP A 85 -10.24 15.43 1.05
C ASP A 85 -8.96 15.61 1.90
N GLN A 86 -8.91 16.65 2.72
CA GLN A 86 -7.74 17.04 3.54
C GLN A 86 -7.27 16.01 4.57
N ARG A 87 -7.96 14.88 4.73
CA ARG A 87 -7.48 13.76 5.55
C ARG A 87 -6.35 13.00 4.87
N PHE A 88 -6.26 13.11 3.55
CA PHE A 88 -5.30 12.41 2.70
C PHE A 88 -4.17 13.36 2.32
N GLU A 89 -3.02 13.15 2.93
CA GLU A 89 -1.80 13.87 2.57
C GLU A 89 -1.03 13.06 1.51
N VAL A 90 -0.79 13.66 0.34
CA VAL A 90 -0.07 13.02 -0.76
C VAL A 90 1.37 13.48 -0.77
N ILE A 91 2.31 12.54 -0.73
CA ILE A 91 3.75 12.81 -0.79
C ILE A 91 4.31 12.24 -2.09
N ASN A 92 4.89 13.11 -2.91
CA ASN A 92 5.73 12.67 -4.03
C ASN A 92 7.10 12.25 -3.50
N GLY A 93 7.33 10.95 -3.41
CA GLY A 93 8.56 10.45 -2.84
C GLY A 93 8.69 8.93 -2.80
N SER A 94 9.87 8.50 -2.39
CA SER A 94 10.15 7.07 -2.23
C SER A 94 9.63 6.55 -0.90
N ALA A 95 9.07 5.34 -0.91
CA ALA A 95 8.63 4.66 0.30
C ALA A 95 9.75 4.42 1.33
N CYS A 96 11.03 4.50 0.93
CA CYS A 96 12.16 4.40 1.87
C CYS A 96 12.22 5.57 2.87
N SER A 97 11.59 6.72 2.56
CA SER A 97 11.51 7.88 3.45
C SER A 97 10.40 7.76 4.51
N LEU A 98 9.64 6.67 4.55
CA LEU A 98 8.53 6.48 5.50
C LEU A 98 8.91 6.82 6.94
N LYS A 99 10.07 6.37 7.41
CA LYS A 99 10.53 6.63 8.79
C LYS A 99 10.71 8.12 9.07
N ASP A 100 11.33 8.83 8.15
CA ASP A 100 11.57 10.27 8.28
C ASP A 100 10.27 11.05 8.20
N LEU A 101 9.39 10.70 7.27
CA LEU A 101 8.07 11.31 7.12
C LEU A 101 7.21 11.17 8.38
N LEU A 102 7.23 10.00 9.03
CA LEU A 102 6.51 9.78 10.29
C LEU A 102 7.13 10.62 11.43
N ARG A 103 8.46 10.69 11.51
CA ARG A 103 9.18 11.48 12.51
C ARG A 103 8.89 12.97 12.37
N GLU A 104 8.95 13.51 11.15
CA GLU A 104 8.69 14.93 10.86
C GLU A 104 7.28 15.36 11.24
N ARG A 105 6.33 14.43 11.22
CA ARG A 105 4.92 14.63 11.59
C ARG A 105 4.60 14.25 13.03
N GLU A 106 5.64 13.87 13.80
CA GLU A 106 5.50 13.41 15.19
C GLU A 106 4.52 12.23 15.36
N ILE A 107 4.39 11.39 14.31
CA ILE A 107 3.50 10.22 14.32
C ILE A 107 4.16 9.08 15.06
N ASN A 108 3.65 8.77 16.24
CA ASN A 108 4.17 7.74 17.12
C ASN A 108 3.50 6.37 16.91
N HIS A 109 2.29 6.36 16.33
CA HIS A 109 1.55 5.14 16.06
C HIS A 109 0.90 5.18 14.68
N VAL A 110 0.98 4.05 13.98
CA VAL A 110 0.30 3.81 12.69
C VAL A 110 -0.59 2.59 12.88
N ASP A 111 -1.89 2.76 12.64
CA ASP A 111 -2.86 1.66 12.81
C ASP A 111 -2.76 0.64 11.67
N LEU A 112 -2.58 1.14 10.44
CA LEU A 112 -2.58 0.30 9.25
C LEU A 112 -1.57 0.82 8.21
N VAL A 113 -0.80 -0.11 7.64
CA VAL A 113 -0.05 0.13 6.40
C VAL A 113 -0.62 -0.74 5.29
N ILE A 114 -1.06 -0.12 4.20
CA ILE A 114 -1.39 -0.81 2.94
C ILE A 114 -0.23 -0.60 1.97
N SER A 115 0.29 -1.70 1.42
CA SER A 115 1.36 -1.63 0.43
C SER A 115 0.89 -2.15 -0.93
N GLY A 116 0.85 -1.23 -1.91
CA GLY A 116 0.69 -1.51 -3.33
C GLY A 116 2.01 -1.77 -4.06
N LEU A 117 3.13 -1.71 -3.34
CA LEU A 117 4.46 -1.81 -3.92
C LEU A 117 4.81 -3.24 -4.35
N PRO A 118 5.52 -3.41 -5.47
CA PRO A 118 6.12 -4.70 -5.81
C PRO A 118 7.30 -4.99 -4.88
N TYR A 119 7.35 -6.20 -4.32
CA TYR A 119 8.44 -6.59 -3.39
C TYR A 119 9.79 -6.88 -4.08
N THR A 120 9.89 -6.64 -5.38
CA THR A 120 11.12 -6.67 -6.19
C THR A 120 11.84 -5.32 -6.21
N LEU A 121 11.62 -4.48 -5.19
CA LEU A 121 12.29 -3.19 -5.03
C LEU A 121 13.81 -3.34 -5.00
N PRO A 122 14.56 -2.32 -5.50
CA PRO A 122 15.99 -2.23 -5.29
C PRO A 122 16.35 -2.29 -3.80
N GLU A 123 17.50 -2.88 -3.46
CA GLU A 123 17.89 -3.11 -2.06
C GLU A 123 18.05 -1.78 -1.27
N GLU A 124 18.49 -0.70 -1.94
CA GLU A 124 18.60 0.64 -1.35
C GLU A 124 17.26 1.22 -0.89
N VAL A 125 16.15 0.86 -1.55
CA VAL A 125 14.79 1.23 -1.13
C VAL A 125 14.23 0.21 -0.14
N LYS A 126 14.44 -1.08 -0.44
CA LYS A 126 13.84 -2.17 0.30
C LYS A 126 14.35 -2.28 1.73
N LYS A 127 15.67 -2.15 1.95
CA LYS A 127 16.26 -2.29 3.28
C LYS A 127 15.72 -1.28 4.29
N PRO A 128 15.78 0.05 4.05
CA PRO A 128 15.25 1.03 4.99
C PRO A 128 13.73 0.89 5.15
N LEU A 129 12.99 0.68 4.06
CA LEU A 129 11.55 0.47 4.12
C LEU A 129 11.18 -0.73 4.99
N PHE A 130 11.80 -1.88 4.74
CA PHE A 130 11.49 -3.11 5.48
C PHE A 130 11.88 -3.03 6.96
N SER A 131 12.98 -2.34 7.27
CA SER A 131 13.36 -2.05 8.66
C SER A 131 12.25 -1.26 9.37
N THR A 132 11.73 -0.22 8.71
CA THR A 132 10.64 0.61 9.26
C THR A 132 9.35 -0.20 9.40
N LEU A 133 8.98 -1.00 8.40
CA LEU A 133 7.78 -1.82 8.45
C LEU A 133 7.84 -2.90 9.55
N LEU A 134 9.03 -3.50 9.78
CA LEU A 134 9.22 -4.44 10.89
C LEU A 134 9.13 -3.75 12.25
N GLU A 135 9.67 -2.53 12.38
CA GLU A 135 9.53 -1.72 13.60
C GLU A 135 8.07 -1.41 13.88
N LEU A 136 7.32 -0.93 12.87
CA LEU A 136 5.90 -0.59 12.99
C LEU A 136 5.07 -1.82 13.37
N THR A 137 5.24 -2.93 12.64
CA THR A 137 4.49 -4.17 12.92
C THR A 137 4.84 -4.77 14.28
N GLY A 138 6.09 -4.62 14.74
CA GLY A 138 6.50 -4.99 16.10
C GLY A 138 5.85 -4.15 17.20
N LYS A 139 5.36 -2.95 16.87
CA LYS A 139 4.59 -2.05 17.76
C LYS A 139 3.07 -2.21 17.62
N GLY A 140 2.60 -3.20 16.86
CA GLY A 140 1.17 -3.50 16.71
C GLY A 140 0.51 -2.94 15.46
N THR A 141 1.24 -2.25 14.58
CA THR A 141 0.70 -1.80 13.28
C THR A 141 0.26 -3.01 12.46
N CYS A 142 -0.98 -3.00 11.99
CA CYS A 142 -1.44 -3.95 10.99
C CYS A 142 -0.80 -3.59 9.64
N MET A 143 -0.25 -4.57 8.96
CA MET A 143 0.26 -4.36 7.61
C MET A 143 -0.42 -5.29 6.63
N ARG A 144 -0.85 -4.76 5.48
CA ARG A 144 -1.43 -5.51 4.37
C ARG A 144 -0.72 -5.23 3.05
N TRP A 145 -0.47 -6.31 2.31
CA TRP A 145 0.03 -6.24 0.94
C TRP A 145 -0.53 -7.37 0.09
N PHE A 146 -0.28 -7.31 -1.19
CA PHE A 146 -0.74 -8.34 -2.11
C PHE A 146 0.36 -8.82 -3.06
N THR A 147 0.13 -9.97 -3.67
CA THR A 147 0.91 -10.48 -4.79
C THR A 147 0.04 -11.30 -5.74
N TYR A 148 0.41 -11.31 -7.00
CA TYR A 148 -0.19 -12.17 -8.02
C TYR A 148 0.53 -13.52 -8.14
N PHE A 149 1.80 -13.59 -7.71
CA PHE A 149 2.66 -14.78 -7.84
C PHE A 149 3.29 -15.15 -6.49
N PRO A 150 2.51 -15.74 -5.56
CA PRO A 150 2.98 -15.96 -4.19
C PRO A 150 4.23 -16.85 -4.10
N PHE A 151 4.33 -17.89 -4.93
CA PHE A 151 5.49 -18.79 -4.90
C PHE A 151 6.79 -18.09 -5.31
N LEU A 152 6.74 -17.22 -6.33
CA LEU A 152 7.90 -16.45 -6.79
C LEU A 152 8.28 -15.33 -5.83
N MET A 153 7.27 -14.70 -5.21
CA MET A 153 7.46 -13.52 -4.37
C MET A 153 7.79 -13.84 -2.92
N LYS A 154 7.50 -15.05 -2.43
CA LYS A 154 7.69 -15.45 -1.02
C LYS A 154 9.08 -15.10 -0.47
N ARG A 155 10.13 -15.27 -1.27
CA ARG A 155 11.52 -14.97 -0.88
C ARG A 155 11.75 -13.49 -0.52
N HIS A 156 10.95 -12.58 -1.09
CA HIS A 156 11.10 -11.13 -0.92
C HIS A 156 10.44 -10.59 0.34
N TYR A 157 9.48 -11.31 0.91
CA TYR A 157 8.76 -10.90 2.13
C TYR A 157 8.80 -11.93 3.26
N LYS A 158 9.69 -12.95 3.16
CA LYS A 158 9.81 -14.03 4.16
C LYS A 158 10.16 -13.56 5.57
N GLN A 159 10.72 -12.37 5.72
CA GLN A 159 11.10 -11.78 7.00
C GLN A 159 9.90 -11.24 7.80
N PHE A 160 8.76 -11.02 7.16
CA PHE A 160 7.55 -10.64 7.86
C PHE A 160 6.83 -11.89 8.39
N PRO A 161 6.46 -11.93 9.69
CA PRO A 161 5.65 -13.01 10.26
C PRO A 161 4.19 -12.88 9.77
N HIS A 162 3.94 -13.29 8.53
CA HIS A 162 2.69 -13.04 7.83
C HIS A 162 1.77 -14.25 7.75
N LYS A 163 0.47 -13.97 7.69
CA LYS A 163 -0.58 -14.95 7.34
C LYS A 163 -1.31 -14.52 6.06
N LYS A 164 -1.92 -15.50 5.38
CA LYS A 164 -2.83 -15.19 4.26
C LYS A 164 -4.11 -14.59 4.82
N ALA A 165 -4.39 -13.34 4.49
CA ALA A 165 -5.57 -12.63 4.94
C ALA A 165 -6.76 -12.88 4.00
N SER A 166 -6.53 -12.88 2.67
CA SER A 166 -7.61 -13.02 1.70
C SER A 166 -7.09 -13.54 0.36
N PHE A 167 -8.02 -14.07 -0.44
CA PHE A 167 -7.79 -14.45 -1.84
C PHE A 167 -8.90 -13.86 -2.71
N VAL A 168 -8.52 -13.21 -3.81
CA VAL A 168 -9.44 -12.60 -4.76
C VAL A 168 -9.28 -13.30 -6.10
N GLY A 169 -10.04 -14.42 -6.28
CA GLY A 169 -9.93 -15.30 -7.44
C GLY A 169 -10.46 -14.68 -8.73
N TRP A 170 -11.51 -13.85 -8.62
CA TRP A 170 -12.11 -13.13 -9.77
C TRP A 170 -11.40 -11.81 -10.10
N ASN A 171 -10.18 -11.62 -9.62
CA ASN A 171 -9.26 -10.60 -10.10
C ASN A 171 -8.41 -11.17 -11.24
N MET A 172 -8.07 -10.38 -12.22
CA MET A 172 -7.26 -10.84 -13.36
C MET A 172 -5.94 -10.04 -13.40
N PRO A 173 -4.81 -10.67 -13.03
CA PRO A 173 -4.66 -12.03 -12.50
C PRO A 173 -5.19 -12.19 -11.07
N PRO A 174 -5.44 -13.43 -10.57
CA PRO A 174 -5.85 -13.68 -9.20
C PRO A 174 -4.88 -13.07 -8.19
N MET A 175 -5.40 -12.56 -7.06
CA MET A 175 -4.62 -11.80 -6.09
C MET A 175 -4.64 -12.45 -4.71
N TRP A 176 -3.47 -12.66 -4.12
CA TRP A 176 -3.28 -13.14 -2.75
C TRP A 176 -2.92 -11.96 -1.86
N ILE A 177 -3.67 -11.79 -0.79
CA ILE A 177 -3.46 -10.73 0.20
C ILE A 177 -2.90 -11.35 1.46
N TYR A 178 -1.86 -10.73 1.99
CA TYR A 178 -1.19 -11.13 3.21
C TYR A 178 -1.33 -10.05 4.27
N SER A 179 -1.25 -10.46 5.53
CA SER A 179 -1.30 -9.57 6.70
C SER A 179 -0.22 -9.93 7.70
N VAL A 180 0.32 -8.92 8.34
CA VAL A 180 0.97 -8.97 9.65
C VAL A 180 0.07 -8.20 10.60
N ASN A 181 -0.27 -8.80 11.70
CA ASN A 181 -0.97 -8.15 12.82
C ASN A 181 -0.38 -8.71 14.11
#